data_d11243d268e0b5d126f23836dddccb61
#
_entry.id   d11243d268e0b5d126f23836dddccb61
#
_cell.length_a   1.000
_cell.length_b   1.000
_cell.length_c   1.000
_cell.angle_alpha   90.00
_cell.angle_beta   90.00
_cell.angle_gamma   90.00
#
_symmetry.space_group_name_H-M   'P 1'
#
loop_
_entity.id
_entity.type
_entity.pdbx_description
1 polymer ?
#
loop_
_entity_poly.entity_id
_entity_poly.type
_entity_poly.pdbx_seq_one_letter_code
_entity_poly.pdbx_strand_id
1 'polypeptide(L)'
;MGLPLNARHAMLGSVSGRHRSPIRGSALEFAQYRKYVPGDDTRRLDWRTWGRTDRYYIKEFEADTNLRLCFIIDTSGSMAYGEEGKTRLDYAKSIVGTLAYLASQQGDAVGLYAGSKNDTDTPFTREIPPKRGARHLGVMLDQIALLEASGETGLVEAIHQAAEKIAQRALIVIVSDLLFDVTPLQEAFQHLKFRKH
;
A
#
# COMPACT_ATOMS: atom_id res chain seq x y z
N MET A 1 -1.49 -5.40 20.14
CA MET A 1 -0.43 -4.54 19.55
C MET A 1 -0.40 -4.86 18.06
N GLY A 2 -0.87 -3.94 17.22
CA GLY A 2 -0.81 -4.13 15.77
C GLY A 2 0.60 -3.80 15.25
N LEU A 3 1.16 -4.66 14.40
CA LEU A 3 2.40 -4.36 13.68
C LEU A 3 2.10 -3.33 12.59
N PRO A 4 2.78 -2.17 12.57
CA PRO A 4 2.58 -1.18 11.51
C PRO A 4 3.16 -1.71 10.18
N LEU A 5 2.44 -1.48 9.08
CA LEU A 5 2.97 -1.67 7.74
C LEU A 5 3.96 -0.54 7.42
N ASN A 6 5.22 -0.88 7.19
CA ASN A 6 6.25 0.10 6.87
C ASN A 6 6.73 -0.06 5.42
N ALA A 7 6.71 1.02 4.66
CA ALA A 7 7.31 1.05 3.33
C ALA A 7 8.84 1.20 3.42
N ARG A 8 9.58 0.42 2.63
CA ARG A 8 11.06 0.43 2.61
C ARG A 8 11.65 1.74 2.09
N HIS A 9 10.88 2.47 1.31
CA HIS A 9 11.25 3.78 0.76
C HIS A 9 10.15 4.78 1.03
N ALA A 10 10.55 6.02 1.36
CA ALA A 10 9.62 7.11 1.56
C ALA A 10 8.79 7.40 0.30
N MET A 11 7.50 7.56 0.48
CA MET A 11 6.57 7.94 -0.59
C MET A 11 6.30 9.44 -0.53
N LEU A 12 6.38 10.10 -1.68
CA LEU A 12 6.00 11.52 -1.82
C LEU A 12 4.47 11.60 -1.85
N GLY A 13 3.87 12.26 -0.89
CA GLY A 13 2.43 12.48 -0.88
C GLY A 13 2.05 13.58 0.11
N SER A 14 1.05 14.37 -0.25
CA SER A 14 0.47 15.36 0.63
C SER A 14 -0.57 14.72 1.54
N VAL A 15 -0.51 15.05 2.83
CA VAL A 15 -1.51 14.83 3.88
C VAL A 15 -1.55 13.45 4.56
N SER A 16 -1.14 13.47 5.82
CA SER A 16 -1.47 12.59 6.98
C SER A 16 -1.45 11.07 6.82
N GLY A 17 -0.37 10.45 7.19
CA GLY A 17 -0.17 9.02 7.46
C GLY A 17 1.11 8.82 8.31
N ARG A 18 1.18 7.78 9.15
CA ARG A 18 2.24 7.59 10.16
C ARG A 18 3.53 6.91 9.64
N HIS A 19 3.96 7.18 8.41
CA HIS A 19 5.20 6.63 7.89
C HIS A 19 6.33 7.66 7.90
N ARG A 20 7.51 7.26 8.39
CA ARG A 20 8.69 8.14 8.41
C ARG A 20 9.21 8.40 6.99
N SER A 21 9.33 9.65 6.60
CA SER A 21 9.95 10.06 5.34
C SER A 21 11.13 11.00 5.58
N PRO A 22 12.30 10.75 4.98
CA PRO A 22 13.42 11.69 5.03
C PRO A 22 13.25 12.88 4.07
N ILE A 23 12.17 12.94 3.28
CA ILE A 23 11.99 13.93 2.21
C ILE A 23 11.07 15.06 2.67
N ARG A 24 11.51 16.31 2.40
CA ARG A 24 10.77 17.55 2.69
C ARG A 24 9.48 17.59 1.88
N GLY A 25 8.33 17.39 2.55
CA GLY A 25 6.99 17.64 2.04
C GLY A 25 6.29 18.67 2.91
N SER A 26 5.24 19.31 2.43
CA SER A 26 4.60 20.48 3.02
C SER A 26 3.73 20.22 4.28
N ALA A 27 3.71 19.01 4.82
CA ALA A 27 3.05 18.70 6.09
C ALA A 27 4.07 18.05 7.03
N LEU A 28 4.82 18.90 7.73
CA LEU A 28 5.71 18.49 8.79
C LEU A 28 4.94 18.66 10.11
N GLU A 29 4.54 17.56 10.74
CA GLU A 29 4.10 17.63 12.14
C GLU A 29 5.31 17.65 13.07
N PHE A 30 5.22 18.50 14.10
CA PHE A 30 6.24 18.52 15.14
C PHE A 30 6.20 17.20 15.90
N ALA A 31 7.31 16.46 15.88
CA ALA A 31 7.41 15.17 16.57
C ALA A 31 7.93 15.33 18.00
N GLN A 32 9.13 15.89 18.14
CA GLN A 32 9.76 16.03 19.45
C GLN A 32 10.92 17.01 19.42
N TYR A 33 11.38 17.38 20.64
CA TYR A 33 12.66 18.06 20.82
C TYR A 33 13.75 17.03 21.12
N ARG A 34 14.84 17.10 20.37
CA ARG A 34 16.06 16.34 20.65
C ARG A 34 17.20 17.28 21.02
N LYS A 35 18.06 16.88 21.93
CA LYS A 35 19.29 17.64 22.20
C LYS A 35 20.18 17.71 20.96
N TYR A 36 20.75 18.87 20.70
CA TYR A 36 21.73 19.07 19.65
C TYR A 36 22.95 18.20 19.86
N VAL A 37 23.45 17.59 18.80
CA VAL A 37 24.72 16.87 18.75
C VAL A 37 25.58 17.55 17.67
N PRO A 38 26.91 17.74 17.92
CA PRO A 38 27.80 18.31 16.92
C PRO A 38 27.70 17.58 15.57
N GLY A 39 27.44 18.32 14.48
CA GLY A 39 27.16 17.79 13.16
C GLY A 39 25.70 17.90 12.70
N ASP A 40 24.79 18.21 13.60
CA ASP A 40 23.39 18.47 13.24
C ASP A 40 23.21 19.78 12.46
N ASP A 41 22.18 19.83 11.60
CA ASP A 41 21.82 21.04 10.83
C ASP A 41 21.34 22.15 11.77
N THR A 42 22.16 23.20 11.93
CA THR A 42 21.87 24.34 12.79
C THR A 42 20.64 25.15 12.39
N ARG A 43 20.13 25.00 11.17
CA ARG A 43 18.87 25.63 10.69
C ARG A 43 17.64 25.09 11.42
N ARG A 44 17.75 23.89 12.03
CA ARG A 44 16.69 23.23 12.79
C ARG A 44 16.77 23.51 14.29
N LEU A 45 17.72 24.32 14.72
CA LEU A 45 17.85 24.73 16.12
C LEU A 45 16.64 25.57 16.55
N ASP A 46 16.09 25.26 17.72
CA ASP A 46 15.07 26.11 18.32
C ASP A 46 15.71 27.22 19.14
N TRP A 47 15.99 28.35 18.46
CA TRP A 47 16.58 29.54 19.07
C TRP A 47 15.72 30.12 20.19
N ARG A 48 14.38 29.89 20.16
CA ARG A 48 13.46 30.36 21.20
C ARG A 48 13.60 29.54 22.49
N THR A 49 13.79 28.24 22.37
CA THR A 49 14.04 27.37 23.51
C THR A 49 15.44 27.61 24.07
N TRP A 50 16.44 27.81 23.20
CA TRP A 50 17.79 28.18 23.65
C TRP A 50 17.77 29.46 24.48
N GLY A 51 17.13 30.55 24.03
CA GLY A 51 17.05 31.82 24.76
C GLY A 51 16.37 31.77 26.13
N ARG A 52 15.64 30.67 26.42
CA ARG A 52 14.96 30.45 27.73
C ARG A 52 15.67 29.47 28.63
N THR A 53 16.38 28.49 28.06
CA THR A 53 16.91 27.34 28.81
C THR A 53 18.41 27.21 28.73
N ASP A 54 19.06 28.03 27.90
CA ASP A 54 20.51 27.97 27.60
C ASP A 54 20.98 26.59 27.11
N ARG A 55 20.05 25.82 26.51
CA ARG A 55 20.30 24.49 25.98
C ARG A 55 19.89 24.41 24.52
N TYR A 56 20.72 23.76 23.71
CA TYR A 56 20.47 23.57 22.29
C TYR A 56 19.54 22.38 22.04
N TYR A 57 18.40 22.66 21.45
CA TYR A 57 17.43 21.65 21.01
C TYR A 57 17.17 21.77 19.52
N ILE A 58 17.05 20.62 18.85
CA ILE A 58 16.60 20.52 17.47
C ILE A 58 15.13 20.10 17.48
N LYS A 59 14.36 20.78 16.64
CA LYS A 59 13.01 20.36 16.30
C LYS A 59 13.09 19.20 15.33
N GLU A 60 12.69 18.02 15.75
CA GLU A 60 12.46 16.89 14.86
C GLU A 60 11.03 16.97 14.36
N PHE A 61 10.88 16.87 13.05
CA PHE A 61 9.60 16.84 12.38
C PHE A 61 9.46 15.47 11.73
N GLU A 62 8.31 14.84 11.92
CA GLU A 62 7.93 13.67 11.14
C GLU A 62 7.15 14.14 9.92
N ALA A 63 7.57 13.69 8.74
CA ALA A 63 6.78 13.89 7.55
C ALA A 63 5.75 12.76 7.50
N ASP A 64 4.49 13.11 7.66
CA ASP A 64 3.40 12.19 7.41
C ASP A 64 3.35 11.85 5.92
N THR A 65 3.82 10.67 5.59
CA THR A 65 3.73 10.16 4.22
C THR A 65 2.59 9.16 4.13
N ASN A 66 1.70 9.44 3.22
CA ASN A 66 0.60 8.54 2.93
C ASN A 66 1.05 7.41 2.03
N LEU A 67 0.99 6.20 2.54
CA LEU A 67 1.12 5.00 1.73
C LEU A 67 -0.15 4.81 0.89
N ARG A 68 0.03 4.41 -0.36
CA ARG A 68 -1.03 3.79 -1.17
C ARG A 68 -0.76 2.31 -1.24
N LEU A 69 -1.73 1.54 -0.84
CA LEU A 69 -1.67 0.08 -0.83
C LEU A 69 -2.67 -0.44 -1.86
N CYS A 70 -2.17 -1.10 -2.90
CA CYS A 70 -2.99 -1.71 -3.92
C CYS A 70 -2.84 -3.21 -3.86
N PHE A 71 -3.94 -3.91 -3.65
CA PHE A 71 -3.99 -5.36 -3.67
C PHE A 71 -4.35 -5.85 -5.05
N ILE A 72 -3.63 -6.86 -5.54
CA ILE A 72 -3.97 -7.61 -6.74
C ILE A 72 -4.26 -9.04 -6.30
N ILE A 73 -5.52 -9.47 -6.38
CA ILE A 73 -5.96 -10.81 -6.01
C ILE A 73 -6.20 -11.61 -7.28
N ASP A 74 -5.53 -12.74 -7.39
CA ASP A 74 -5.82 -13.76 -8.38
C ASP A 74 -7.14 -14.46 -8.03
N THR A 75 -8.07 -14.49 -8.97
CA THR A 75 -9.35 -15.20 -8.83
C THR A 75 -9.50 -16.30 -9.86
N SER A 76 -8.38 -16.87 -10.35
CA SER A 76 -8.40 -18.03 -11.25
C SER A 76 -8.99 -19.27 -10.58
N GLY A 77 -9.39 -20.24 -11.38
CA GLY A 77 -10.03 -21.48 -10.91
C GLY A 77 -9.18 -22.25 -9.89
N SER A 78 -7.84 -22.17 -9.93
CA SER A 78 -6.94 -22.81 -8.95
C SER A 78 -7.12 -22.27 -7.53
N MET A 79 -7.57 -21.03 -7.39
CA MET A 79 -7.86 -20.39 -6.10
C MET A 79 -9.12 -20.96 -5.41
N ALA A 80 -9.94 -21.72 -6.14
CA ALA A 80 -11.09 -22.44 -5.56
C ALA A 80 -10.67 -23.70 -4.77
N TYR A 81 -9.39 -24.12 -4.85
CA TYR A 81 -8.95 -25.31 -4.17
C TYR A 81 -9.05 -25.18 -2.65
N GLY A 82 -9.70 -26.18 -2.01
CA GLY A 82 -9.91 -26.26 -0.57
C GLY A 82 -11.31 -26.78 -0.25
N GLU A 83 -11.62 -26.86 1.05
CA GLU A 83 -12.96 -27.13 1.54
C GLU A 83 -13.82 -25.84 1.45
N GLU A 84 -15.14 -25.99 1.39
CA GLU A 84 -16.06 -24.84 1.41
C GLU A 84 -15.80 -23.94 2.62
N GLY A 85 -15.63 -22.63 2.37
CA GLY A 85 -15.27 -21.65 3.40
C GLY A 85 -13.80 -21.68 3.85
N LYS A 86 -12.94 -22.54 3.26
CA LYS A 86 -11.50 -22.64 3.53
C LYS A 86 -10.69 -22.78 2.24
N THR A 87 -11.14 -22.19 1.18
CA THR A 87 -10.42 -22.18 -0.09
C THR A 87 -9.20 -21.26 -0.05
N ARG A 88 -8.29 -21.39 -1.01
CA ARG A 88 -7.19 -20.45 -1.19
C ARG A 88 -7.70 -19.02 -1.34
N LEU A 89 -8.81 -18.83 -2.06
CA LEU A 89 -9.45 -17.53 -2.23
C LEU A 89 -9.99 -16.99 -0.88
N ASP A 90 -10.60 -17.83 -0.04
CA ASP A 90 -11.09 -17.38 1.27
C ASP A 90 -9.94 -16.92 2.17
N TYR A 91 -8.82 -17.63 2.10
CA TYR A 91 -7.61 -17.21 2.81
C TYR A 91 -7.06 -15.89 2.27
N ALA A 92 -7.01 -15.72 0.93
CA ALA A 92 -6.60 -14.47 0.29
C ALA A 92 -7.51 -13.30 0.68
N LYS A 93 -8.84 -13.50 0.68
CA LYS A 93 -9.82 -12.50 1.15
C LYS A 93 -9.54 -12.06 2.59
N SER A 94 -9.27 -13.03 3.47
CA SER A 94 -8.99 -12.76 4.89
C SER A 94 -7.70 -11.95 5.08
N ILE A 95 -6.63 -12.31 4.38
CA ILE A 95 -5.35 -11.57 4.41
C ILE A 95 -5.55 -10.14 3.90
N VAL A 96 -6.13 -9.99 2.71
CA VAL A 96 -6.30 -8.68 2.07
C VAL A 96 -7.23 -7.80 2.89
N GLY A 97 -8.35 -8.34 3.40
CA GLY A 97 -9.26 -7.60 4.26
C GLY A 97 -8.58 -7.10 5.54
N THR A 98 -7.77 -7.95 6.18
CA THR A 98 -7.03 -7.57 7.39
C THR A 98 -5.99 -6.50 7.11
N LEU A 99 -5.18 -6.65 6.05
CA LEU A 99 -4.16 -5.68 5.69
C LEU A 99 -4.77 -4.34 5.25
N ALA A 100 -5.87 -4.37 4.48
CA ALA A 100 -6.61 -3.17 4.08
C ALA A 100 -7.18 -2.42 5.29
N TYR A 101 -7.75 -3.15 6.26
CA TYR A 101 -8.22 -2.57 7.50
C TYR A 101 -7.09 -1.89 8.29
N LEU A 102 -5.97 -2.58 8.49
CA LEU A 102 -4.81 -2.03 9.20
C LEU A 102 -4.25 -0.78 8.51
N ALA A 103 -4.09 -0.81 7.18
CA ALA A 103 -3.63 0.34 6.40
C ALA A 103 -4.61 1.52 6.52
N SER A 104 -5.91 1.27 6.42
CA SER A 104 -6.94 2.29 6.56
C SER A 104 -6.93 2.93 7.96
N GLN A 105 -6.67 2.16 9.02
CA GLN A 105 -6.51 2.67 10.39
C GLN A 105 -5.27 3.57 10.54
N GLN A 106 -4.25 3.35 9.71
CA GLN A 106 -3.04 4.19 9.64
C GLN A 106 -3.25 5.45 8.78
N GLY A 107 -4.44 5.63 8.19
CA GLY A 107 -4.74 6.76 7.31
C GLY A 107 -4.26 6.56 5.86
N ASP A 108 -3.83 5.36 5.50
CA ASP A 108 -3.36 5.04 4.16
C ASP A 108 -4.50 4.88 3.16
N ALA A 109 -4.19 5.05 1.88
CA ALA A 109 -5.13 4.79 0.80
C ALA A 109 -5.08 3.31 0.40
N VAL A 110 -6.23 2.64 0.31
CA VAL A 110 -6.33 1.24 -0.07
C VAL A 110 -7.12 1.08 -1.37
N GLY A 111 -6.67 0.17 -2.24
CA GLY A 111 -7.30 -0.18 -3.50
C GLY A 111 -7.24 -1.67 -3.78
N LEU A 112 -8.11 -2.15 -4.67
CA LEU A 112 -8.25 -3.56 -5.03
C LEU A 112 -8.32 -3.70 -6.53
N TYR A 113 -7.56 -4.65 -7.05
CA TYR A 113 -7.68 -5.19 -8.38
C TYR A 113 -7.84 -6.70 -8.25
N ALA A 114 -8.91 -7.26 -8.77
CA ALA A 114 -9.16 -8.69 -8.68
C ALA A 114 -9.72 -9.20 -9.99
N GLY A 115 -9.25 -10.33 -10.45
CA GLY A 115 -9.75 -10.92 -11.67
C GLY A 115 -9.02 -12.17 -12.12
N SER A 116 -9.70 -12.86 -13.01
CA SER A 116 -9.21 -13.95 -13.80
C SER A 116 -9.37 -13.59 -15.27
N LYS A 117 -8.79 -14.39 -16.14
CA LYS A 117 -8.98 -14.28 -17.57
C LYS A 117 -10.28 -15.00 -17.93
N ASN A 118 -11.34 -14.24 -18.12
CA ASN A 118 -12.61 -14.73 -18.66
C ASN A 118 -12.69 -14.30 -20.13
N ASP A 119 -13.73 -14.74 -20.85
CA ASP A 119 -13.98 -14.43 -22.27
C ASP A 119 -14.13 -12.93 -22.60
N THR A 120 -13.94 -12.06 -21.64
CA THR A 120 -13.97 -10.59 -21.80
C THR A 120 -12.56 -10.04 -21.87
N ASP A 121 -12.32 -9.07 -22.74
CA ASP A 121 -11.00 -8.43 -22.99
C ASP A 121 -10.38 -7.69 -21.78
N THR A 122 -11.03 -7.71 -20.62
CA THR A 122 -10.50 -7.06 -19.42
C THR A 122 -10.10 -8.10 -18.37
N PRO A 123 -8.83 -8.12 -17.91
CA PRO A 123 -8.36 -9.08 -16.90
C PRO A 123 -8.86 -8.80 -15.48
N PHE A 124 -9.65 -7.74 -15.28
CA PHE A 124 -10.22 -7.42 -13.98
C PHE A 124 -11.71 -7.66 -13.92
N THR A 125 -12.14 -8.48 -12.98
CA THR A 125 -13.57 -8.59 -12.61
C THR A 125 -13.98 -7.50 -11.63
N ARG A 126 -13.03 -6.96 -10.87
CA ARG A 126 -13.23 -5.85 -9.91
C ARG A 126 -12.03 -4.91 -9.91
N GLU A 127 -12.32 -3.62 -9.98
CA GLU A 127 -11.32 -2.56 -9.92
C GLU A 127 -11.79 -1.47 -8.95
N ILE A 128 -11.04 -1.24 -7.90
CA ILE A 128 -11.29 -0.20 -6.90
C ILE A 128 -10.03 0.62 -6.75
N PRO A 129 -9.99 1.84 -7.29
CA PRO A 129 -8.82 2.71 -7.16
C PRO A 129 -8.50 3.05 -5.71
N PRO A 130 -7.21 3.23 -5.36
CA PRO A 130 -6.81 3.50 -3.98
C PRO A 130 -7.36 4.85 -3.51
N LYS A 131 -8.17 4.81 -2.45
CA LYS A 131 -8.74 5.97 -1.76
C LYS A 131 -8.71 5.75 -0.26
N ARG A 132 -8.88 6.84 0.50
CA ARG A 132 -8.95 6.83 1.95
C ARG A 132 -10.39 6.85 2.46
N GLY A 133 -10.51 6.50 3.73
CA GLY A 133 -11.72 6.67 4.51
C GLY A 133 -12.49 5.38 4.73
N ALA A 134 -13.17 5.33 5.88
CA ALA A 134 -13.88 4.14 6.34
C ALA A 134 -14.99 3.68 5.36
N ARG A 135 -15.68 4.62 4.72
CA ARG A 135 -16.71 4.30 3.71
C ARG A 135 -16.11 3.59 2.51
N HIS A 136 -14.93 4.04 2.04
CA HIS A 136 -14.24 3.41 0.91
C HIS A 136 -13.77 2.00 1.27
N LEU A 137 -13.21 1.84 2.47
CA LEU A 137 -12.84 0.52 3.01
C LEU A 137 -14.05 -0.42 3.06
N GLY A 138 -15.21 0.06 3.54
CA GLY A 138 -16.44 -0.74 3.59
C GLY A 138 -16.82 -1.27 2.19
N VAL A 139 -16.86 -0.38 1.20
CA VAL A 139 -17.14 -0.78 -0.20
C VAL A 139 -16.10 -1.81 -0.70
N MET A 140 -14.82 -1.62 -0.38
CA MET A 140 -13.77 -2.56 -0.78
C MET A 140 -13.95 -3.94 -0.12
N LEU A 141 -14.28 -3.99 1.18
CA LEU A 141 -14.52 -5.25 1.89
C LEU A 141 -15.75 -5.99 1.36
N ASP A 142 -16.83 -5.27 1.04
CA ASP A 142 -18.02 -5.83 0.40
C ASP A 142 -17.66 -6.46 -0.95
N GLN A 143 -16.83 -5.80 -1.75
CA GLN A 143 -16.39 -6.33 -3.04
C GLN A 143 -15.44 -7.52 -2.90
N ILE A 144 -14.56 -7.54 -1.88
CA ILE A 144 -13.72 -8.71 -1.55
C ILE A 144 -14.59 -9.91 -1.19
N ALA A 145 -15.63 -9.71 -0.41
CA ALA A 145 -16.54 -10.79 -0.01
C ALA A 145 -17.22 -11.46 -1.22
N LEU A 146 -17.56 -10.67 -2.26
CA LEU A 146 -18.21 -11.12 -3.47
C LEU A 146 -17.30 -11.72 -4.54
N LEU A 147 -15.98 -11.82 -4.28
CA LEU A 147 -15.06 -12.45 -5.22
C LEU A 147 -15.32 -13.96 -5.30
N GLU A 148 -15.32 -14.48 -6.50
CA GLU A 148 -15.43 -15.92 -6.79
C GLU A 148 -14.25 -16.36 -7.66
N ALA A 149 -13.77 -17.57 -7.42
CA ALA A 149 -12.68 -18.14 -8.20
C ALA A 149 -13.23 -18.82 -9.45
N SER A 150 -12.77 -18.40 -10.63
CA SER A 150 -13.20 -18.99 -11.92
C SER A 150 -12.20 -18.66 -13.03
N GLY A 151 -12.28 -19.39 -14.14
CA GLY A 151 -11.51 -19.13 -15.35
C GLY A 151 -10.00 -19.43 -15.23
N GLU A 152 -9.25 -18.95 -16.24
CA GLU A 152 -7.79 -19.05 -16.28
C GLU A 152 -7.13 -17.89 -15.54
N THR A 153 -5.85 -18.03 -15.23
CA THR A 153 -5.10 -16.93 -14.62
C THR A 153 -4.88 -15.80 -15.62
N GLY A 154 -5.17 -14.58 -15.20
CA GLY A 154 -4.88 -13.33 -15.91
C GLY A 154 -3.96 -12.43 -15.11
N LEU A 155 -3.19 -12.99 -14.17
CA LEU A 155 -2.43 -12.23 -13.19
C LEU A 155 -1.36 -11.33 -13.82
N VAL A 156 -0.65 -11.82 -14.84
CA VAL A 156 0.40 -11.05 -15.53
C VAL A 156 -0.18 -9.81 -16.21
N GLU A 157 -1.28 -9.98 -16.94
CA GLU A 157 -2.01 -8.90 -17.59
C GLU A 157 -2.58 -7.92 -16.56
N ALA A 158 -3.11 -8.46 -15.46
CA ALA A 158 -3.62 -7.67 -14.35
C ALA A 158 -2.55 -6.79 -13.72
N ILE A 159 -1.33 -7.30 -13.54
CA ILE A 159 -0.19 -6.54 -13.03
C ILE A 159 0.19 -5.42 -14.01
N HIS A 160 0.27 -5.70 -15.30
CA HIS A 160 0.59 -4.69 -16.32
C HIS A 160 -0.44 -3.58 -16.34
N GLN A 161 -1.73 -3.90 -16.34
CA GLN A 161 -2.81 -2.91 -16.32
C GLN A 161 -2.83 -2.12 -15.02
N ALA A 162 -2.60 -2.76 -13.86
CA ALA A 162 -2.49 -2.06 -12.59
C ALA A 162 -1.32 -1.06 -12.62
N ALA A 163 -0.15 -1.44 -13.19
CA ALA A 163 1.00 -0.57 -13.34
C ALA A 163 0.68 0.68 -14.18
N GLU A 164 -0.18 0.58 -15.18
CA GLU A 164 -0.60 1.71 -16.01
C GLU A 164 -1.66 2.59 -15.34
N LYS A 165 -2.64 1.97 -14.68
CA LYS A 165 -3.79 2.67 -14.10
C LYS A 165 -3.47 3.35 -12.76
N ILE A 166 -2.51 2.84 -12.00
CA ILE A 166 -2.10 3.44 -10.75
C ILE A 166 -1.22 4.65 -11.04
N ALA A 167 -1.80 5.85 -11.04
CA ALA A 167 -1.13 7.08 -11.45
C ALA A 167 -0.02 7.54 -10.50
N GLN A 168 -0.02 7.11 -9.25
CA GLN A 168 0.94 7.55 -8.23
C GLN A 168 1.57 6.32 -7.56
N ARG A 169 2.81 6.50 -7.08
CA ARG A 169 3.54 5.44 -6.41
C ARG A 169 2.71 4.74 -5.34
N ALA A 170 2.67 3.41 -5.41
CA ALA A 170 1.93 2.56 -4.51
C ALA A 170 2.77 1.34 -4.08
N LEU A 171 2.47 0.79 -2.92
CA LEU A 171 2.89 -0.55 -2.53
C LEU A 171 1.90 -1.53 -3.14
N ILE A 172 2.37 -2.40 -4.02
CA ILE A 172 1.55 -3.44 -4.64
C ILE A 172 1.71 -4.74 -3.85
N VAL A 173 0.60 -5.31 -3.43
CA VAL A 173 0.55 -6.60 -2.76
C VAL A 173 -0.21 -7.56 -3.66
N ILE A 174 0.49 -8.58 -4.15
CA ILE A 174 -0.06 -9.59 -5.04
C ILE A 174 -0.35 -10.84 -4.21
N VAL A 175 -1.54 -11.39 -4.35
CA VAL A 175 -2.00 -12.62 -3.68
C VAL A 175 -2.47 -13.60 -4.72
N SER A 176 -1.72 -14.69 -4.88
CA SER A 176 -1.96 -15.77 -5.83
C SER A 176 -1.30 -17.05 -5.32
N ASP A 177 -1.72 -18.20 -5.77
CA ASP A 177 -1.04 -19.49 -5.55
C ASP A 177 0.09 -19.73 -6.57
N LEU A 178 0.23 -18.86 -7.58
CA LEU A 178 1.26 -18.91 -8.64
C LEU A 178 1.30 -20.24 -9.40
N LEU A 179 0.17 -20.94 -9.53
CA LEU A 179 0.06 -22.20 -10.27
C LEU A 179 -0.02 -21.99 -11.80
N PHE A 180 0.96 -21.29 -12.36
CA PHE A 180 1.12 -21.04 -13.79
C PHE A 180 2.61 -20.81 -14.13
N ASP A 181 2.94 -20.65 -15.40
CA ASP A 181 4.31 -20.27 -15.80
C ASP A 181 4.65 -18.87 -15.26
N VAL A 182 5.60 -18.83 -14.33
CA VAL A 182 6.02 -17.60 -13.65
C VAL A 182 7.04 -16.77 -14.46
N THR A 183 7.51 -17.29 -15.59
CA THR A 183 8.52 -16.59 -16.42
C THR A 183 8.06 -15.18 -16.82
N PRO A 184 6.81 -14.96 -17.27
CA PRO A 184 6.32 -13.62 -17.61
C PRO A 184 6.19 -12.66 -16.42
N LEU A 185 6.16 -13.17 -15.18
CA LEU A 185 6.10 -12.30 -14.00
C LEU A 185 7.32 -11.41 -13.83
N GLN A 186 8.48 -11.86 -14.30
CA GLN A 186 9.70 -11.06 -14.22
C GLN A 186 9.56 -9.74 -15.00
N GLU A 187 8.98 -9.80 -16.19
CA GLU A 187 8.70 -8.62 -17.01
C GLU A 187 7.64 -7.73 -16.36
N ALA A 188 6.58 -8.33 -15.82
CA ALA A 188 5.54 -7.60 -15.11
C ALA A 188 6.09 -6.86 -13.87
N PHE A 189 6.97 -7.48 -13.11
CA PHE A 189 7.65 -6.83 -11.97
C PHE A 189 8.62 -5.74 -12.40
N GLN A 190 9.33 -5.92 -13.53
CA GLN A 190 10.15 -4.86 -14.08
C GLN A 190 9.31 -3.66 -14.50
N HIS A 191 8.13 -3.88 -15.07
CA HIS A 191 7.18 -2.82 -15.42
C HIS A 191 6.71 -2.06 -14.17
N LEU A 192 6.30 -2.76 -13.10
CA LEU A 192 5.97 -2.12 -11.82
C LEU A 192 7.13 -1.29 -11.27
N LYS A 193 8.34 -1.84 -11.30
CA LYS A 193 9.55 -1.13 -10.84
C LYS A 193 9.85 0.11 -11.68
N PHE A 194 9.69 0.03 -13.00
CA PHE A 194 9.87 1.16 -13.92
C PHE A 194 8.87 2.28 -13.60
N ARG A 195 7.64 1.94 -13.29
CA ARG A 195 6.57 2.87 -12.87
C ARG A 195 6.75 3.34 -11.41
N LYS A 196 7.80 2.87 -10.71
CA LYS A 196 8.13 3.20 -9.32
C LYS A 196 7.13 2.70 -8.27
N HIS A 197 6.43 1.64 -8.56
CA HIS A 197 5.60 0.91 -7.60
C HIS A 197 6.43 -0.09 -6.79
#